data_0e9eb9c61ac772e6de253ed2f3564a12
#
_entry.id   0e9eb9c61ac772e6de253ed2f3564a12
#
_cell.length_a   1.000
_cell.length_b   1.000
_cell.length_c   1.000
_cell.angle_alpha   90.00
_cell.angle_beta   90.00
_cell.angle_gamma   90.00
#
_symmetry.space_group_name_H-M   'P 1'
#
loop_
_entity.id
_entity.type
_entity.pdbx_description
1 polymer ?
#
loop_
_entity_poly.entity_id
_entity_poly.type
_entity_poly.pdbx_seq_one_letter_code
_entity_poly.pdbx_strand_id
1 'polypeptide(L)'
;KTTLVDEMLKQSGIFRDNQEVAERVMDSNDIEKERGITILSKNTGVMYNGIKINIIDTPGHADFGGEVERVLKMVNGVVLVVDAFEGPMPQTKFVLKKALELDLSVIVCVNKVDRPEARPDEVVDETLELLMELDAGDKQLDCPFVFASAKEGFATLDLDGEKKDMKPLFE
;
A
#
# COMPACT_ATOMS: atom_id res chain seq x y z
N LYS A 1 1.49 -0.79 -6.65
CA LYS A 1 1.64 0.03 -5.43
C LYS A 1 1.52 1.52 -5.75
N THR A 2 2.34 2.06 -6.64
CA THR A 2 2.28 3.48 -7.05
C THR A 2 0.91 3.87 -7.61
N THR A 3 0.23 2.99 -8.35
CA THR A 3 -1.15 3.21 -8.82
C THR A 3 -2.12 3.43 -7.67
N LEU A 4 -1.94 2.72 -6.54
CA LEU A 4 -2.75 2.92 -5.34
C LEU A 4 -2.53 4.32 -4.75
N VAL A 5 -1.28 4.78 -4.68
CA VAL A 5 -0.97 6.14 -4.23
C VAL A 5 -1.57 7.19 -5.15
N ASP A 6 -1.48 7.00 -6.46
CA ASP A 6 -2.09 7.89 -7.45
C ASP A 6 -3.61 8.02 -7.24
N GLU A 7 -4.31 6.91 -7.01
CA GLU A 7 -5.75 6.93 -6.72
C GLU A 7 -6.09 7.61 -5.39
N MET A 8 -5.29 7.39 -4.36
CA MET A 8 -5.45 8.10 -3.09
C MET A 8 -5.30 9.62 -3.28
N LEU A 9 -4.33 10.06 -4.07
CA LEU A 9 -4.12 11.47 -4.39
C LEU A 9 -5.29 12.08 -5.15
N LYS A 10 -5.78 11.38 -6.19
CA LYS A 10 -6.92 11.82 -6.99
C LYS A 10 -8.18 11.99 -6.15
N GLN A 11 -8.47 11.01 -5.30
CA GLN A 11 -9.70 10.99 -4.50
C GLN A 11 -9.63 11.86 -3.25
N SER A 12 -8.45 12.27 -2.81
CA SER A 12 -8.27 13.21 -1.70
C SER A 12 -8.57 14.68 -2.08
N GLY A 13 -8.88 14.96 -3.34
CA GLY A 13 -9.19 16.31 -3.82
C GLY A 13 -7.98 17.22 -4.04
N ILE A 14 -6.76 16.68 -4.10
CA ILE A 14 -5.53 17.44 -4.45
C ILE A 14 -5.61 17.96 -5.89
N PHE A 15 -6.21 17.18 -6.79
CA PHE A 15 -6.41 17.55 -8.18
C PHE A 15 -7.78 18.22 -8.39
N ARG A 16 -7.81 19.30 -9.15
CA ARG A 16 -9.05 19.96 -9.53
C ARG A 16 -9.82 19.11 -10.53
N ASP A 17 -11.15 19.14 -10.48
CA ASP A 17 -12.07 18.30 -11.25
C ASP A 17 -11.79 18.22 -12.78
N ASN A 18 -11.16 19.23 -13.35
CA ASN A 18 -10.86 19.30 -14.79
C ASN A 18 -9.36 19.15 -15.11
N GLN A 19 -8.55 18.73 -14.18
CA GLN A 19 -7.12 18.56 -14.42
C GLN A 19 -6.82 17.14 -14.86
N GLU A 20 -6.29 16.96 -16.06
CA GLU A 20 -5.70 15.69 -16.49
C GLU A 20 -4.49 15.37 -15.61
N VAL A 21 -4.53 14.21 -14.97
CA VAL A 21 -3.44 13.72 -14.13
C VAL A 21 -2.74 12.59 -14.88
N ALA A 22 -1.43 12.74 -15.07
CA ALA A 22 -0.63 11.69 -15.68
C ALA A 22 -0.61 10.45 -14.80
N GLU A 23 -0.57 9.29 -15.42
CA GLU A 23 -0.32 8.04 -14.69
C GLU A 23 1.01 8.13 -13.93
N ARG A 24 1.06 7.49 -12.75
CA ARG A 24 2.26 7.44 -11.90
C ARG A 24 2.81 8.82 -11.54
N VAL A 25 1.91 9.69 -11.12
CA VAL A 25 2.20 11.08 -10.72
C VAL A 25 3.37 11.21 -9.74
N MET A 26 3.56 10.23 -8.87
CA MET A 26 4.66 10.18 -7.90
C MET A 26 6.02 9.85 -8.53
N ASP A 27 6.04 9.21 -9.69
CA ASP A 27 7.27 8.81 -10.39
C ASP A 27 7.68 9.92 -11.37
N SER A 28 8.56 10.81 -10.94
CA SER A 28 9.02 11.96 -11.73
C SER A 28 10.30 11.69 -12.53
N ASN A 29 11.01 10.62 -12.20
CA ASN A 29 12.25 10.23 -12.88
C ASN A 29 11.95 9.47 -14.18
N ASP A 30 12.64 9.84 -15.28
CA ASP A 30 12.41 9.21 -16.59
C ASP A 30 12.66 7.70 -16.58
N ILE A 31 13.65 7.22 -15.83
CA ILE A 31 13.94 5.79 -15.68
C ILE A 31 12.79 5.07 -14.95
N GLU A 32 12.21 5.70 -13.93
CA GLU A 32 11.06 5.14 -13.20
C GLU A 32 9.84 5.01 -14.11
N LYS A 33 9.56 6.02 -14.93
CA LYS A 33 8.46 6.02 -15.90
C LYS A 33 8.66 4.96 -16.98
N GLU A 34 9.86 4.89 -17.55
CA GLU A 34 10.20 3.93 -18.60
C GLU A 34 10.09 2.48 -18.13
N ARG A 35 10.61 2.18 -16.94
CA ARG A 35 10.59 0.83 -16.36
C ARG A 35 9.29 0.48 -15.64
N GLY A 36 8.43 1.46 -15.35
CA GLY A 36 7.20 1.26 -14.59
C GLY A 36 7.43 0.85 -13.13
N ILE A 37 8.57 1.20 -12.54
CA ILE A 37 8.95 0.90 -11.15
C ILE A 37 9.38 2.15 -10.40
N THR A 38 9.15 2.18 -9.10
CA THR A 38 9.64 3.24 -8.20
C THR A 38 11.05 2.89 -7.74
N ILE A 39 12.01 3.79 -7.99
CA ILE A 39 13.42 3.62 -7.60
C ILE A 39 13.72 4.42 -6.33
N LEU A 40 13.25 5.67 -6.26
CA LEU A 40 13.43 6.55 -5.10
C LEU A 40 12.13 6.71 -4.34
N SER A 41 12.22 6.78 -3.02
CA SER A 41 11.07 7.08 -2.17
C SER A 41 10.49 8.46 -2.48
N LYS A 42 9.16 8.55 -2.59
CA LYS A 42 8.41 9.77 -2.89
C LYS A 42 7.53 10.13 -1.72
N ASN A 43 7.53 11.40 -1.36
CA ASN A 43 6.70 11.93 -0.27
C ASN A 43 5.65 12.89 -0.81
N THR A 44 4.41 12.73 -0.37
CA THR A 44 3.33 13.69 -0.62
C THR A 44 2.39 13.75 0.58
N GLY A 45 1.69 14.88 0.75
CA GLY A 45 0.71 15.07 1.81
C GLY A 45 -0.69 15.21 1.25
N VAL A 46 -1.66 14.56 1.89
CA VAL A 46 -3.08 14.70 1.60
C VAL A 46 -3.82 15.13 2.86
N MET A 47 -4.97 15.82 2.68
CA MET A 47 -5.86 16.18 3.78
C MET A 47 -7.12 15.30 3.70
N TYR A 48 -7.44 14.62 4.80
CA TYR A 48 -8.65 13.84 4.91
C TYR A 48 -9.32 14.11 6.27
N ASN A 49 -10.55 14.57 6.26
CA ASN A 49 -11.30 14.95 7.47
C ASN A 49 -10.54 15.85 8.46
N GLY A 50 -9.77 16.82 7.94
CA GLY A 50 -8.98 17.74 8.74
C GLY A 50 -7.65 17.17 9.23
N ILE A 51 -7.33 15.93 8.92
CA ILE A 51 -6.08 15.27 9.28
C ILE A 51 -5.13 15.29 8.08
N LYS A 52 -3.90 15.71 8.30
CA LYS A 52 -2.85 15.64 7.29
C LYS A 52 -2.21 14.26 7.31
N ILE A 53 -2.29 13.57 6.18
CA ILE A 53 -1.65 12.26 5.98
C ILE A 53 -0.46 12.47 5.04
N ASN A 54 0.74 12.17 5.52
CA ASN A 54 1.94 12.16 4.70
C ASN A 54 2.17 10.75 4.17
N ILE A 55 2.14 10.60 2.86
CA ILE A 55 2.30 9.31 2.17
C ILE A 55 3.70 9.26 1.57
N ILE A 56 4.45 8.21 1.91
CA ILE A 56 5.76 7.95 1.31
C ILE A 56 5.65 6.67 0.50
N ASP A 57 5.71 6.79 -0.84
CA ASP A 57 5.77 5.65 -1.74
C ASP A 57 7.21 5.15 -1.83
N THR A 58 7.43 3.91 -1.43
CA THR A 58 8.75 3.29 -1.37
C THR A 58 9.02 2.40 -2.58
N PRO A 59 10.30 2.22 -2.98
CA PRO A 59 10.65 1.19 -3.94
C PRO A 59 10.17 -0.18 -3.44
N GLY A 60 9.59 -0.98 -4.34
CA GLY A 60 9.11 -2.33 -4.04
C GLY A 60 10.08 -3.43 -4.47
N HIS A 61 11.22 -3.07 -5.04
CA HIS A 61 12.20 -4.01 -5.56
C HIS A 61 13.22 -4.43 -4.49
N ALA A 62 13.67 -5.70 -4.52
CA ALA A 62 14.62 -6.25 -3.56
C ALA A 62 15.95 -5.46 -3.50
N ASP A 63 16.37 -4.89 -4.62
CA ASP A 63 17.63 -4.16 -4.75
C ASP A 63 17.65 -2.81 -4.01
N PHE A 64 16.50 -2.34 -3.53
CA PHE A 64 16.35 -1.03 -2.87
C PHE A 64 16.06 -1.15 -1.36
N GLY A 65 16.48 -2.24 -0.73
CA GLY A 65 16.21 -2.51 0.68
C GLY A 65 16.72 -1.43 1.64
N GLY A 66 17.88 -0.83 1.36
CA GLY A 66 18.43 0.27 2.16
C GLY A 66 17.59 1.54 2.15
N GLU A 67 16.96 1.86 1.03
CA GLU A 67 16.04 2.99 0.91
C GLU A 67 14.76 2.74 1.72
N VAL A 68 14.21 1.53 1.63
CA VAL A 68 13.01 1.14 2.40
C VAL A 68 13.28 1.20 3.90
N GLU A 69 14.42 0.67 4.37
CA GLU A 69 14.78 0.69 5.79
C GLU A 69 14.92 2.12 6.33
N ARG A 70 15.49 3.04 5.55
CA ARG A 70 15.62 4.45 5.93
C ARG A 70 14.25 5.10 6.10
N VAL A 71 13.33 4.86 5.16
CA VAL A 71 11.96 5.39 5.20
C VAL A 71 11.20 4.88 6.41
N LEU A 72 11.29 3.59 6.72
CA LEU A 72 10.58 2.99 7.85
C LEU A 72 10.93 3.63 9.20
N LYS A 73 12.13 4.19 9.33
CA LYS A 73 12.55 4.92 10.54
C LYS A 73 11.90 6.31 10.69
N MET A 74 11.24 6.82 9.64
CA MET A 74 10.66 8.16 9.61
C MET A 74 9.14 8.18 9.64
N VAL A 75 8.48 7.02 9.67
CA VAL A 75 7.02 6.90 9.59
C VAL A 75 6.40 6.37 10.88
N ASN A 76 5.11 6.64 11.06
CA ASN A 76 4.34 6.18 12.21
C ASN A 76 3.67 4.82 11.97
N GLY A 77 3.49 4.45 10.72
CA GLY A 77 2.88 3.19 10.33
C GLY A 77 3.14 2.86 8.88
N VAL A 78 2.76 1.68 8.48
CA VAL A 78 2.93 1.18 7.11
C VAL A 78 1.62 0.63 6.56
N VAL A 79 1.38 0.89 5.28
CA VAL A 79 0.39 0.16 4.49
C VAL A 79 1.14 -0.90 3.69
N LEU A 80 1.01 -2.15 4.09
CA LEU A 80 1.61 -3.28 3.40
C LEU A 80 0.71 -3.69 2.24
N VAL A 81 1.15 -3.40 1.02
CA VAL A 81 0.38 -3.74 -0.19
C VAL A 81 0.78 -5.13 -0.68
N VAL A 82 -0.18 -6.04 -0.71
CA VAL A 82 -0.01 -7.43 -1.14
C VAL A 82 -0.89 -7.68 -2.37
N ASP A 83 -0.36 -8.38 -3.35
CA ASP A 83 -1.11 -8.78 -4.55
C ASP A 83 -2.10 -9.89 -4.21
N ALA A 84 -3.37 -9.72 -4.61
CA ALA A 84 -4.45 -10.67 -4.31
C ALA A 84 -4.29 -12.05 -5.00
N PHE A 85 -3.40 -12.16 -5.96
CA PHE A 85 -3.08 -13.43 -6.63
C PHE A 85 -1.74 -14.00 -6.17
N GLU A 86 -0.67 -13.21 -6.22
CA GLU A 86 0.69 -13.67 -5.90
C GLU A 86 0.90 -13.88 -4.39
N GLY A 87 0.18 -13.14 -3.55
CA GLY A 87 0.37 -13.17 -2.10
C GLY A 87 1.65 -12.49 -1.64
N PRO A 88 2.07 -12.72 -0.38
CA PRO A 88 3.31 -12.18 0.15
C PRO A 88 4.54 -12.67 -0.60
N MET A 89 5.40 -11.74 -1.01
CA MET A 89 6.65 -12.01 -1.72
C MET A 89 7.85 -11.87 -0.78
N PRO A 90 9.07 -12.30 -1.16
CA PRO A 90 10.26 -12.11 -0.32
C PRO A 90 10.50 -10.67 0.12
N GLN A 91 10.23 -9.68 -0.74
CA GLN A 91 10.31 -8.26 -0.40
C GLN A 91 9.29 -7.87 0.67
N THR A 92 8.09 -8.43 0.59
CA THR A 92 7.03 -8.24 1.60
C THR A 92 7.51 -8.70 2.97
N LYS A 93 8.11 -9.89 3.04
CA LYS A 93 8.69 -10.45 4.28
C LYS A 93 9.77 -9.54 4.85
N PHE A 94 10.68 -9.04 4.02
CA PHE A 94 11.74 -8.12 4.43
C PHE A 94 11.18 -6.83 5.05
N VAL A 95 10.27 -6.17 4.33
CA VAL A 95 9.65 -4.91 4.78
C VAL A 95 8.86 -5.12 6.07
N LEU A 96 8.05 -6.18 6.12
CA LEU A 96 7.24 -6.49 7.28
C LEU A 96 8.09 -6.78 8.51
N LYS A 97 9.17 -7.56 8.37
CA LYS A 97 10.13 -7.83 9.45
C LYS A 97 10.70 -6.53 10.02
N LYS A 98 11.14 -5.62 9.16
CA LYS A 98 11.68 -4.31 9.59
C LYS A 98 10.64 -3.43 10.26
N ALA A 99 9.41 -3.42 9.76
CA ALA A 99 8.30 -2.68 10.38
C ALA A 99 7.98 -3.22 11.78
N LEU A 100 7.96 -4.53 11.96
CA LEU A 100 7.73 -5.17 13.27
C LEU A 100 8.86 -4.90 14.26
N GLU A 101 10.11 -4.94 13.81
CA GLU A 101 11.29 -4.60 14.64
C GLU A 101 11.22 -3.14 15.15
N LEU A 102 10.64 -2.23 14.39
CA LEU A 102 10.44 -0.82 14.74
C LEU A 102 9.12 -0.54 15.49
N ASP A 103 8.35 -1.58 15.79
CA ASP A 103 7.03 -1.48 16.45
C ASP A 103 6.04 -0.55 15.72
N LEU A 104 6.10 -0.54 14.39
CA LEU A 104 5.20 0.27 13.57
C LEU A 104 3.82 -0.36 13.48
N SER A 105 2.77 0.47 13.43
CA SER A 105 1.44 0.03 13.11
C SER A 105 1.36 -0.44 11.66
N VAL A 106 0.68 -1.56 11.41
CA VAL A 106 0.55 -2.16 10.08
C VAL A 106 -0.91 -2.22 9.66
N ILE A 107 -1.19 -1.78 8.44
CA ILE A 107 -2.44 -2.04 7.72
C ILE A 107 -2.08 -2.88 6.51
N VAL A 108 -2.80 -3.97 6.30
CA VAL A 108 -2.60 -4.81 5.11
C VAL A 108 -3.61 -4.45 4.04
N CYS A 109 -3.13 -4.04 2.87
CA CYS A 109 -3.97 -3.76 1.71
C CYS A 109 -3.78 -4.85 0.65
N VAL A 110 -4.79 -5.71 0.52
CA VAL A 110 -4.85 -6.75 -0.52
C VAL A 110 -5.36 -6.10 -1.80
N ASN A 111 -4.45 -5.81 -2.71
CA ASN A 111 -4.72 -5.08 -3.95
C ASN A 111 -4.92 -6.02 -5.15
N LYS A 112 -5.54 -5.51 -6.21
CA LYS A 112 -5.86 -6.21 -7.45
C LYS A 112 -6.92 -7.32 -7.28
N VAL A 113 -7.89 -7.09 -6.39
CA VAL A 113 -9.01 -8.04 -6.18
C VAL A 113 -9.97 -8.12 -7.39
N ASP A 114 -9.84 -7.20 -8.35
CA ASP A 114 -10.56 -7.18 -9.61
C ASP A 114 -10.11 -8.27 -10.61
N ARG A 115 -8.94 -8.87 -10.38
CA ARG A 115 -8.41 -9.90 -11.27
C ARG A 115 -9.23 -11.19 -11.18
N PRO A 116 -9.49 -11.87 -12.34
CA PRO A 116 -10.24 -13.14 -12.33
C PRO A 116 -9.57 -14.26 -11.50
N GLU A 117 -8.24 -14.25 -11.45
CA GLU A 117 -7.43 -15.24 -10.72
C GLU A 117 -7.16 -14.83 -9.26
N ALA A 118 -7.72 -13.72 -8.78
CA ALA A 118 -7.53 -13.27 -7.41
C ALA A 118 -8.06 -14.29 -6.39
N ARG A 119 -7.29 -14.50 -5.32
CA ARG A 119 -7.62 -15.40 -4.18
C ARG A 119 -7.42 -14.66 -2.86
N PRO A 120 -8.20 -13.60 -2.61
CA PRO A 120 -7.94 -12.69 -1.50
C PRO A 120 -8.00 -13.37 -0.12
N ASP A 121 -8.90 -14.32 0.10
CA ASP A 121 -9.00 -15.03 1.39
C ASP A 121 -7.75 -15.86 1.69
N GLU A 122 -7.22 -16.57 0.69
CA GLU A 122 -5.97 -17.32 0.83
C GLU A 122 -4.79 -16.38 1.09
N VAL A 123 -4.76 -15.23 0.44
CA VAL A 123 -3.70 -14.21 0.63
C VAL A 123 -3.75 -13.60 2.03
N VAL A 124 -4.94 -13.41 2.59
CA VAL A 124 -5.10 -13.00 4.01
C VAL A 124 -4.49 -14.04 4.93
N ASP A 125 -4.80 -15.32 4.74
CA ASP A 125 -4.26 -16.41 5.54
C ASP A 125 -2.74 -16.51 5.42
N GLU A 126 -2.20 -16.45 4.20
CA GLU A 126 -0.75 -16.44 3.96
C GLU A 126 -0.05 -15.25 4.65
N THR A 127 -0.69 -14.08 4.66
CA THR A 127 -0.15 -12.89 5.32
C THR A 127 -0.17 -13.02 6.84
N LEU A 128 -1.23 -13.59 7.41
CA LEU A 128 -1.32 -13.88 8.84
C LEU A 128 -0.28 -14.92 9.27
N GLU A 129 -0.07 -15.97 8.48
CA GLU A 129 0.98 -16.96 8.72
C GLU A 129 2.36 -16.32 8.73
N LEU A 130 2.62 -15.39 7.79
CA LEU A 130 3.87 -14.63 7.74
C LEU A 130 4.07 -13.76 8.98
N LEU A 131 3.02 -13.08 9.45
CA LEU A 131 3.06 -12.31 10.70
C LEU A 131 3.42 -13.20 11.91
N MET A 132 2.82 -14.37 12.00
CA MET A 132 3.13 -15.35 13.06
C MET A 132 4.55 -15.88 12.96
N GLU A 133 5.04 -16.18 11.76
CA GLU A 133 6.42 -16.61 11.51
C GLU A 133 7.44 -15.56 11.95
N LEU A 134 7.11 -14.28 11.83
CA LEU A 134 7.94 -13.15 12.22
C LEU A 134 7.78 -12.74 13.70
N ASP A 135 7.10 -13.54 14.52
CA ASP A 135 6.86 -13.29 15.95
C ASP A 135 6.12 -11.95 16.20
N ALA A 136 5.15 -11.62 15.36
CA ALA A 136 4.32 -10.43 15.54
C ALA A 136 3.57 -10.47 16.89
N GLY A 137 3.55 -9.34 17.59
CA GLY A 137 2.78 -9.20 18.83
C GLY A 137 1.27 -9.19 18.59
N ASP A 138 0.47 -9.36 19.66
CA ASP A 138 -1.00 -9.42 19.56
C ASP A 138 -1.60 -8.21 18.82
N LYS A 139 -1.09 -7.01 19.06
CA LYS A 139 -1.51 -5.79 18.35
C LYS A 139 -1.22 -5.84 16.85
N GLN A 140 -0.12 -6.45 16.47
CA GLN A 140 0.31 -6.56 15.08
C GLN A 140 -0.45 -7.67 14.36
N LEU A 141 -0.81 -8.76 15.04
CA LEU A 141 -1.66 -9.83 14.52
C LEU A 141 -3.11 -9.36 14.31
N ASP A 142 -3.56 -8.39 15.10
CA ASP A 142 -4.89 -7.79 14.99
C ASP A 142 -4.93 -6.60 14.01
N CYS A 143 -4.01 -6.57 13.06
CA CYS A 143 -3.95 -5.51 12.06
C CYS A 143 -5.16 -5.54 11.12
N PRO A 144 -5.69 -4.37 10.70
CA PRO A 144 -6.79 -4.31 9.77
C PRO A 144 -6.37 -4.76 8.36
N PHE A 145 -7.27 -5.47 7.68
CA PHE A 145 -7.15 -5.85 6.28
C PHE A 145 -8.13 -5.03 5.45
N VAL A 146 -7.63 -4.44 4.37
CA VAL A 146 -8.41 -3.70 3.39
C VAL A 146 -8.22 -4.36 2.03
N PHE A 147 -9.31 -4.57 1.30
CA PHE A 147 -9.29 -5.11 -0.05
C PHE A 147 -9.44 -3.97 -1.06
N ALA A 148 -8.63 -3.96 -2.10
CA ALA A 148 -8.61 -2.84 -3.04
C ALA A 148 -8.40 -3.27 -4.49
N SER A 149 -8.89 -2.44 -5.40
CA SER A 149 -8.44 -2.37 -6.78
C SER A 149 -8.01 -0.94 -7.08
N ALA A 150 -6.71 -0.71 -7.08
CA ALA A 150 -6.17 0.60 -7.44
C ALA A 150 -6.50 0.99 -8.88
N LYS A 151 -6.57 0.01 -9.79
CA LYS A 151 -6.94 0.21 -11.18
C LYS A 151 -8.38 0.71 -11.34
N GLU A 152 -9.32 0.16 -10.56
CA GLU A 152 -10.73 0.52 -10.58
C GLU A 152 -11.08 1.64 -9.58
N GLY A 153 -10.15 2.01 -8.72
CA GLY A 153 -10.28 3.15 -7.82
C GLY A 153 -11.14 2.91 -6.59
N PHE A 154 -11.24 1.67 -6.09
CA PHE A 154 -12.00 1.36 -4.89
C PHE A 154 -11.18 0.62 -3.82
N ALA A 155 -11.63 0.74 -2.56
CA ALA A 155 -11.23 -0.08 -1.43
C ALA A 155 -12.47 -0.51 -0.64
N THR A 156 -12.41 -1.64 0.04
CA THR A 156 -13.49 -2.15 0.89
C THR A 156 -12.94 -2.96 2.05
N LEU A 157 -13.65 -2.97 3.16
CA LEU A 157 -13.36 -3.84 4.29
C LEU A 157 -14.00 -5.23 4.13
N ASP A 158 -15.00 -5.34 3.27
CA ASP A 158 -15.72 -6.58 2.96
C ASP A 158 -15.84 -6.74 1.45
N LEU A 159 -15.37 -7.87 0.92
CA LEU A 159 -15.40 -8.18 -0.52
C LEU A 159 -16.80 -8.22 -1.10
N ASP A 160 -17.79 -8.58 -0.30
CA ASP A 160 -19.22 -8.59 -0.67
C ASP A 160 -19.89 -7.23 -0.45
N GLY A 161 -19.17 -6.27 0.12
CA GLY A 161 -19.66 -4.94 0.43
C GLY A 161 -19.59 -3.95 -0.75
N GLU A 162 -19.87 -2.69 -0.44
CA GLU A 162 -19.85 -1.61 -1.43
C GLU A 162 -18.44 -1.34 -1.95
N LYS A 163 -18.29 -1.28 -3.27
CA LYS A 163 -17.04 -1.01 -3.99
C LYS A 163 -17.15 0.31 -4.75
N LYS A 164 -16.91 1.42 -4.07
CA LYS A 164 -17.21 2.75 -4.59
C LYS A 164 -15.98 3.65 -4.75
N ASP A 165 -15.19 3.80 -3.71
CA ASP A 165 -14.05 4.70 -3.65
C ASP A 165 -12.97 4.20 -2.68
N MET A 166 -11.89 4.97 -2.50
CA MET A 166 -10.77 4.65 -1.60
C MET A 166 -11.02 5.03 -0.13
N LYS A 167 -12.19 5.54 0.20
CA LYS A 167 -12.52 6.00 1.55
C LYS A 167 -12.22 4.98 2.65
N PRO A 168 -12.56 3.69 2.51
CA PRO A 168 -12.24 2.68 3.53
C PRO A 168 -10.74 2.52 3.85
N LEU A 169 -9.86 2.91 2.93
CA LEU A 169 -8.41 2.90 3.17
C LEU A 169 -7.96 4.12 3.98
N PHE A 170 -8.66 5.25 3.86
CA PHE A 170 -8.36 6.47 4.63
C PHE A 170 -8.88 6.41 6.07
N GLU A 171 -9.95 5.65 6.32
CA GLU A 171 -10.63 5.52 7.63
C GLU A 171 -9.97 4.49 8.54
#